data_8c40cb81828c867a4442841949f55edc
#
_entry.id   8c40cb81828c867a4442841949f55edc
#
_cell.length_a   1.000
_cell.length_b   1.000
_cell.length_c   1.000
_cell.angle_alpha   90.00
_cell.angle_beta   90.00
_cell.angle_gamma   90.00
#
_symmetry.space_group_name_H-M   'P 1'
#
loop_
_entity.id
_entity.type
_entity.pdbx_description
1 polymer ?
#
loop_
_entity_poly.entity_id
_entity_poly.type
_entity_poly.pdbx_seq_one_letter_code
_entity_poly.pdbx_strand_id
1 'polypeptide(L)' 'MNIKTANEIKEFNAALDKCTNSVWLMGPNDESYNMKNEDEYIEGMIRLTEGHDDQLGIFTASYEDEMTMMKYFEKMAA' A
#
# COMPACT_ATOMS: atom_id res chain seq x y z
N MET A 1 -2.91 -4.20 8.08
CA MET A 1 -1.61 -3.70 7.58
C MET A 1 -1.26 -2.42 8.33
N ASN A 2 -0.08 -2.39 8.93
CA ASN A 2 0.40 -1.23 9.69
C ASN A 2 1.77 -0.82 9.21
N ILE A 3 1.89 0.42 8.77
CA ILE A 3 3.17 1.00 8.38
C ILE A 3 3.40 2.19 9.30
N LYS A 4 4.39 2.09 10.17
CA LYS A 4 4.60 3.09 11.22
C LYS A 4 5.97 3.75 11.21
N THR A 5 6.98 3.07 10.73
CA THR A 5 8.34 3.62 10.76
C THR A 5 8.71 4.25 9.41
N ALA A 6 9.65 5.17 9.45
CA ALA A 6 10.14 5.80 8.22
C ALA A 6 10.75 4.75 7.26
N ASN A 7 11.38 3.73 7.81
CA ASN A 7 11.97 2.67 7.00
C ASN A 7 10.91 1.84 6.29
N GLU A 8 9.81 1.52 6.99
CA GLU A 8 8.69 0.79 6.41
C GLU A 8 8.03 1.59 5.28
N ILE A 9 7.86 2.90 5.48
CA ILE A 9 7.31 3.79 4.46
C ILE A 9 8.22 3.82 3.24
N LYS A 10 9.53 3.90 3.46
CA LYS A 10 10.50 3.90 2.36
C LYS A 10 10.42 2.61 1.55
N GLU A 11 10.33 1.46 2.20
CA GLU A 11 10.21 0.18 1.53
C GLU A 11 8.88 0.04 0.78
N PHE A 12 7.81 0.53 1.37
CA PHE A 12 6.51 0.53 0.72
C PHE A 12 6.55 1.36 -0.56
N ASN A 13 7.14 2.55 -0.50
CA ASN A 13 7.28 3.41 -1.67
C ASN A 13 8.14 2.76 -2.75
N ALA A 14 9.19 2.07 -2.35
CA ALA A 14 10.03 1.35 -3.32
C ALA A 14 9.24 0.26 -4.03
N ALA A 15 8.39 -0.45 -3.32
CA ALA A 15 7.52 -1.46 -3.92
C ALA A 15 6.51 -0.83 -4.89
N LEU A 16 5.91 0.28 -4.49
CA LEU A 16 5.00 1.02 -5.37
C LEU A 16 5.68 1.47 -6.65
N ASP A 17 6.91 1.96 -6.55
CA ASP A 17 7.65 2.43 -7.72
C ASP A 17 7.94 1.30 -8.72
N LYS A 18 8.02 0.08 -8.26
CA LYS A 18 8.22 -1.08 -9.14
C LYS A 18 6.94 -1.50 -9.84
N CYS A 19 5.79 -1.10 -9.32
CA CYS A 19 4.51 -1.43 -9.95
C CYS A 19 4.29 -0.53 -11.17
N THR A 20 3.84 -1.12 -12.26
CA THR A 20 3.64 -0.40 -13.53
C THR A 20 2.21 0.05 -13.74
N ASN A 21 1.26 -0.53 -13.01
CA ASN A 21 -0.16 -0.22 -13.14
C ASN A 21 -0.69 0.37 -11.83
N SER A 22 -1.98 0.66 -11.80
CA SER A 22 -2.60 1.21 -10.60
C SER A 22 -2.52 0.24 -9.43
N VAL A 23 -2.25 0.79 -8.26
CA VAL A 23 -2.24 0.06 -7.00
C VAL A 23 -3.25 0.74 -6.08
N TRP A 24 -4.20 -0.02 -5.58
CA TRP A 24 -5.29 0.51 -4.77
C TRP A 24 -5.15 0.10 -3.32
N LEU A 25 -5.22 1.07 -2.43
CA LEU A 25 -5.39 0.80 -1.00
C LEU A 25 -6.88 0.85 -0.71
N MET A 26 -7.43 -0.22 -0.16
CA MET A 26 -8.85 -0.30 0.13
C MET A 26 -9.08 -0.62 1.60
N GLY A 27 -10.10 -0.01 2.17
CA GLY A 27 -10.46 -0.20 3.56
C GLY A 27 -11.95 -0.48 3.71
N PRO A 28 -12.43 -0.56 4.96
CA PRO A 28 -13.86 -0.74 5.22
C PRO A 28 -14.66 0.49 4.79
N ASN A 29 -15.96 0.35 4.65
CA ASN A 29 -16.86 1.45 4.27
C ASN A 29 -16.57 2.02 2.89
N ASP A 30 -16.16 1.15 1.96
CA ASP A 30 -15.91 1.51 0.56
C ASP A 30 -14.78 2.54 0.37
N GLU A 31 -13.87 2.65 1.33
CA GLU A 31 -12.69 3.48 1.15
C GLU A 31 -11.80 2.90 0.05
N SER A 32 -11.31 3.76 -0.83
CA SER A 32 -10.31 3.33 -1.81
C SER A 32 -9.42 4.51 -2.19
N TYR A 33 -8.13 4.23 -2.34
CA TYR A 33 -7.13 5.24 -2.71
C TYR A 33 -6.23 4.65 -3.79
N ASN A 34 -6.13 5.34 -4.91
CA ASN A 34 -5.18 4.95 -5.95
C ASN A 34 -3.80 5.46 -5.56
N MET A 35 -2.94 4.57 -5.11
CA MET A 35 -1.62 4.93 -4.59
C MET A 35 -0.66 5.40 -5.66
N LYS A 36 -1.04 5.31 -6.93
CA LYS A 36 -0.26 5.86 -8.04
C LYS A 36 -0.74 7.26 -8.42
N ASN A 37 -1.81 7.76 -7.80
CA ASN A 37 -2.28 9.13 -7.97
C ASN A 37 -1.75 9.96 -6.80
N GLU A 38 -1.11 11.09 -7.10
CA GLU A 38 -0.42 11.89 -6.10
C GLU A 38 -1.29 12.33 -4.93
N ASP A 39 -2.48 12.85 -5.22
CA ASP A 39 -3.39 13.33 -4.17
C ASP A 39 -3.95 12.18 -3.34
N GLU A 40 -4.36 11.11 -4.00
CA GLU A 40 -4.90 9.94 -3.29
C GLU A 40 -3.82 9.21 -2.52
N TYR A 41 -2.58 9.23 -3.00
CA TYR A 41 -1.45 8.65 -2.29
C TYR A 41 -1.28 9.32 -0.93
N ILE A 42 -1.35 10.63 -0.87
CA ILE A 42 -1.20 11.37 0.39
C ILE A 42 -2.30 10.95 1.37
N GLU A 43 -3.54 10.92 0.93
CA GLU A 43 -4.66 10.49 1.76
C GLU A 43 -4.51 9.04 2.22
N GLY A 44 -4.10 8.16 1.30
CA GLY A 44 -3.89 6.75 1.61
C GLY A 44 -2.77 6.54 2.63
N MET A 45 -1.69 7.30 2.52
CA MET A 45 -0.58 7.20 3.47
C MET A 45 -0.98 7.68 4.86
N ILE A 46 -1.79 8.73 4.94
CA ILE A 46 -2.33 9.17 6.22
C ILE A 46 -3.14 8.04 6.85
N ARG A 47 -3.99 7.40 6.05
CA ARG A 47 -4.82 6.30 6.52
C ARG A 47 -4.00 5.11 6.99
N LEU A 48 -2.95 4.76 6.24
CA LEU A 48 -2.05 3.66 6.60
C LEU A 48 -1.31 3.92 7.90
N THR A 49 -0.87 5.16 8.11
CA THR A 49 -0.02 5.49 9.25
C THR A 49 -0.80 5.80 10.52
N GLU A 50 -2.12 5.90 10.45
CA GLU A 50 -2.95 6.06 11.64
C GLU A 50 -2.85 4.89 12.60
N GLY A 51 -2.59 3.69 12.07
CA GLY A 51 -2.26 2.54 12.90
C GLY A 51 -3.41 1.93 13.69
N HIS A 52 -4.63 2.22 13.34
CA HIS A 52 -5.80 1.77 14.10
C HIS A 52 -6.57 0.64 13.43
N ASP A 53 -6.25 0.32 12.19
CA ASP A 53 -7.13 -0.53 11.42
C ASP A 53 -6.38 -1.58 10.64
N ASP A 54 -6.69 -2.84 10.94
CA ASP A 54 -6.07 -3.99 10.30
C ASP A 54 -6.84 -4.45 9.05
N GLN A 55 -7.91 -3.74 8.69
CA GLN A 55 -8.76 -4.13 7.57
C GLN A 55 -8.37 -3.50 6.24
N LEU A 56 -7.26 -2.81 6.21
CA LEU A 56 -6.73 -2.24 4.98
C LEU A 56 -6.08 -3.32 4.13
N GLY A 57 -6.33 -3.28 2.84
CA GLY A 57 -5.75 -4.23 1.89
C GLY A 57 -5.23 -3.53 0.65
N ILE A 58 -4.32 -4.18 -0.04
CA ILE A 58 -3.74 -3.68 -1.28
C ILE A 58 -4.26 -4.52 -2.44
N PHE A 59 -4.69 -3.87 -3.49
CA PHE A 59 -5.18 -4.52 -4.71
C PHE A 59 -4.45 -3.94 -5.90
N THR A 60 -4.05 -4.80 -6.82
CA THR A 60 -3.27 -4.41 -7.99
C THR A 60 -4.01 -4.78 -9.26
N ALA A 61 -3.64 -4.12 -10.37
CA ALA A 61 -4.28 -4.34 -11.66
C ALA A 61 -3.61 -5.43 -12.49
N SER A 62 -2.43 -5.92 -12.08
CA SER A 62 -1.71 -6.95 -12.83
C SER A 62 -1.09 -7.97 -11.90
N TYR A 63 -0.86 -9.16 -12.44
CA TYR A 63 -0.22 -10.24 -11.70
C TYR A 63 1.21 -9.86 -11.28
N GLU A 64 1.95 -9.19 -12.16
CA GLU A 64 3.32 -8.78 -11.85
C GLU A 64 3.38 -7.83 -10.67
N ASP A 65 2.47 -6.86 -10.64
CA ASP A 65 2.40 -5.91 -9.55
C ASP A 65 1.94 -6.58 -8.26
N GLU A 66 1.02 -7.54 -8.37
CA GLU A 66 0.60 -8.34 -7.22
C GLU A 66 1.78 -9.06 -6.59
N MET A 67 2.62 -9.69 -7.42
CA MET A 67 3.80 -10.39 -6.92
C MET A 67 4.79 -9.43 -6.26
N THR A 68 4.96 -8.24 -6.82
CA THR A 68 5.83 -7.22 -6.24
C THR A 68 5.37 -6.84 -4.84
N MET A 69 4.08 -6.59 -4.67
CA MET A 69 3.52 -6.20 -3.38
C MET A 69 3.54 -7.37 -2.39
N MET A 70 3.30 -8.58 -2.85
CA MET A 70 3.36 -9.76 -1.99
C MET A 70 4.77 -9.96 -1.41
N LYS A 71 5.79 -9.77 -2.20
CA LYS A 71 7.18 -9.87 -1.73
C LYS A 71 7.47 -8.83 -0.65
N TYR A 72 6.94 -7.63 -0.83
CA TYR A 72 7.09 -6.60 0.17
C TYR A 72 6.44 -7.01 1.49
N PHE A 73 5.21 -7.52 1.44
CA PHE A 73 4.50 -7.93 2.65
C PHE A 73 5.13 -9.13 3.32
N GLU A 74 5.65 -10.08 2.56
CA GLU A 74 6.39 -11.21 3.12
C GLU A 74 7.62 -10.74 3.90
N LYS A 75 8.32 -9.78 3.34
CA LYS A 75 9.50 -9.19 3.98
C LYS A 75 9.13 -8.50 5.28
N MET A 76 8.01 -7.80 5.32
CA MET A 76 7.54 -7.13 6.52
C MET A 76 7.10 -8.11 7.61
N ALA A 77 6.56 -9.25 7.22
CA ALA A 77 6.07 -10.25 8.16
C ALA A 77 7.19 -11.08 8.80
N ALA A 78 8.36 -11.07 8.21
CA ALA A 78 9.49 -11.88 8.67
C ALA A 78 10.18 -11.32 9.96
#